data_97a8503876d0bc48d15c38c35adef8ff
#
_entry.id   97a8503876d0bc48d15c38c35adef8ff
#
_cell.length_a   1.000
_cell.length_b   1.000
_cell.length_c   1.000
_cell.angle_alpha   90.00
_cell.angle_beta   90.00
_cell.angle_gamma   90.00
#
_symmetry.space_group_name_H-M   'P 1'
#
loop_
_entity.id
_entity.type
_entity.pdbx_description
1 polymer ?
#
loop_
_entity_poly.entity_id
_entity_poly.type
_entity_poly.pdbx_seq_one_letter_code
_entity_poly.pdbx_strand_id
1 'polypeptide(L)'
;MKIALCMALSASAVFASESGMLAARAQKSLNVGKFAKGYSQLERALVASRKEADRRSEARIFIAMGQVRTKSLDYDMADSLLNYVENEGMDRSTRGMLVKAKMALRNATEKYSEAVTLCEGFDKDVLDKLEDQLQGAFYSECAIAYAGNHNSEKAAQALKMVGKSTDDDTGIYFWTEARLADLQKSGNADSLYSKAEAKSVEANMPYTTANILYHRGEFLSKSNSSEAKKLFDRCKTAFELMGLPKNAKRCEK
;
A
#
# COMPACT_ATOMS: atom_id res chain seq x y z
N MET A 1 7.98 21.59 0.36
CA MET A 1 9.06 21.35 1.32
C MET A 1 8.81 20.02 2.02
N LYS A 2 9.66 19.02 1.77
CA LYS A 2 9.75 17.68 2.39
C LYS A 2 8.44 16.92 2.68
N ILE A 3 7.90 16.24 1.68
CA ILE A 3 6.98 15.12 1.91
C ILE A 3 7.53 13.92 1.13
N ALA A 4 8.49 13.23 1.75
CA ALA A 4 8.77 11.86 1.39
C ALA A 4 7.74 11.01 2.12
N LEU A 5 6.81 10.41 1.40
CA LEU A 5 5.92 9.37 1.91
C LEU A 5 6.78 8.12 2.16
N CYS A 6 7.63 8.20 3.20
CA CYS A 6 8.30 7.05 3.74
C CYS A 6 7.27 6.20 4.45
N MET A 7 7.16 4.93 4.07
CA MET A 7 6.77 3.93 5.07
C MET A 7 7.84 4.03 6.16
N ALA A 8 7.54 4.77 7.22
CA ALA A 8 8.43 4.92 8.35
C ALA A 8 8.52 3.56 9.06
N LEU A 9 9.60 2.87 8.79
CA LEU A 9 10.23 2.09 9.85
C LEU A 9 10.68 3.15 10.85
N SER A 10 10.04 3.20 12.02
CA SER A 10 10.39 4.13 13.10
C SER A 10 11.90 4.13 13.31
N ALA A 11 12.52 5.30 13.09
CA ALA A 11 13.95 5.43 12.84
C ALA A 11 14.83 5.38 14.10
N SER A 12 14.31 5.06 15.29
CA SER A 12 15.04 5.41 16.51
C SER A 12 15.84 4.31 17.21
N ALA A 13 15.82 3.05 16.76
CA ALA A 13 16.67 2.01 17.39
C ALA A 13 17.14 0.89 16.45
N VAL A 14 16.72 0.87 15.18
CA VAL A 14 16.98 -0.25 14.24
C VAL A 14 18.26 -0.05 13.42
N PHE A 15 18.88 1.14 13.46
CA PHE A 15 20.02 1.47 12.60
C PHE A 15 21.38 0.88 13.05
N ALA A 16 21.43 0.18 14.18
CA ALA A 16 22.67 -0.46 14.63
C ALA A 16 22.84 -1.89 14.09
N SER A 17 21.76 -2.56 13.66
CA SER A 17 21.82 -3.96 13.17
C SER A 17 22.02 -4.04 11.66
N GLU A 18 22.66 -5.11 11.19
CA GLU A 18 22.82 -5.38 9.75
C GLU A 18 21.46 -5.57 9.08
N SER A 19 20.54 -6.28 9.72
CA SER A 19 19.18 -6.51 9.24
C SER A 19 18.42 -5.19 9.03
N GLY A 20 18.49 -4.27 9.99
CA GLY A 20 17.86 -2.95 9.92
C GLY A 20 18.41 -2.10 8.78
N MET A 21 19.73 -2.06 8.60
CA MET A 21 20.35 -1.33 7.49
C MET A 21 19.93 -1.88 6.13
N LEU A 22 19.89 -3.20 5.98
CA LEU A 22 19.46 -3.86 4.73
C LEU A 22 17.98 -3.61 4.44
N ALA A 23 17.11 -3.69 5.46
CA ALA A 23 15.68 -3.38 5.32
C ALA A 23 15.44 -1.92 4.90
N ALA A 24 16.17 -0.96 5.48
CA ALA A 24 16.10 0.45 5.10
C ALA A 24 16.55 0.67 3.63
N ARG A 25 17.62 0.00 3.19
CA ARG A 25 18.07 0.04 1.79
C ARG A 25 17.04 -0.57 0.84
N ALA A 26 16.40 -1.68 1.25
CA ALA A 26 15.34 -2.32 0.50
C ALA A 26 14.16 -1.34 0.32
N GLN A 27 13.71 -0.70 1.39
CA GLN A 27 12.64 0.28 1.35
C GLN A 27 12.95 1.44 0.39
N LYS A 28 14.18 1.97 0.45
CA LYS A 28 14.63 3.02 -0.49
C LYS A 28 14.58 2.55 -1.94
N SER A 29 14.98 1.31 -2.22
CA SER A 29 14.92 0.74 -3.58
C SER A 29 13.46 0.56 -4.04
N LEU A 30 12.57 0.07 -3.18
CA LEU A 30 11.16 -0.13 -3.47
C LEU A 30 10.42 1.19 -3.72
N ASN A 31 10.73 2.23 -2.95
CA ASN A 31 10.10 3.55 -3.11
C ASN A 31 10.38 4.17 -4.48
N VAL A 32 11.55 3.90 -5.07
CA VAL A 32 11.91 4.38 -6.41
C VAL A 32 11.64 3.34 -7.52
N GLY A 33 10.80 2.34 -7.26
CA GLY A 33 10.36 1.37 -8.24
C GLY A 33 11.36 0.25 -8.58
N LYS A 34 12.47 0.10 -7.87
CA LYS A 34 13.47 -0.95 -8.11
C LYS A 34 13.08 -2.24 -7.37
N PHE A 35 11.98 -2.88 -7.79
CA PHE A 35 11.35 -3.99 -7.07
C PHE A 35 12.25 -5.21 -6.90
N ALA A 36 12.92 -5.68 -7.97
CA ALA A 36 13.82 -6.83 -7.90
C ALA A 36 14.98 -6.59 -6.91
N LYS A 37 15.59 -5.39 -6.98
CA LYS A 37 16.66 -5.01 -6.06
C LYS A 37 16.17 -4.91 -4.62
N GLY A 38 15.02 -4.28 -4.41
CA GLY A 38 14.41 -4.13 -3.08
C GLY A 38 14.09 -5.49 -2.46
N TYR A 39 13.50 -6.40 -3.24
CA TYR A 39 13.17 -7.73 -2.77
C TYR A 39 14.43 -8.54 -2.38
N SER A 40 15.47 -8.55 -3.23
CA SER A 40 16.73 -9.20 -2.91
C SER A 40 17.42 -8.63 -1.65
N GLN A 41 17.28 -7.32 -1.40
CA GLN A 41 17.75 -6.71 -0.16
C GLN A 41 16.92 -7.14 1.06
N LEU A 42 15.60 -7.36 0.92
CA LEU A 42 14.77 -7.95 1.99
C LEU A 42 15.18 -9.39 2.30
N GLU A 43 15.47 -10.20 1.29
CA GLU A 43 15.97 -11.58 1.50
C GLU A 43 17.29 -11.59 2.31
N ARG A 44 18.20 -10.69 1.98
CA ARG A 44 19.45 -10.53 2.75
C ARG A 44 19.19 -10.02 4.17
N ALA A 45 18.26 -9.07 4.33
CA ALA A 45 17.85 -8.59 5.64
C ALA A 45 17.26 -9.70 6.51
N LEU A 46 16.48 -10.62 5.90
CA LEU A 46 15.90 -11.78 6.58
C LEU A 46 16.98 -12.73 7.09
N VAL A 47 18.00 -13.02 6.28
CA VAL A 47 19.14 -13.84 6.71
C VAL A 47 19.88 -13.17 7.87
N ALA A 48 20.09 -11.87 7.82
CA ALA A 48 20.76 -11.12 8.88
C ALA A 48 19.93 -11.14 10.19
N SER A 49 18.60 -10.87 10.12
CA SER A 49 17.74 -10.87 11.31
C SER A 49 17.72 -12.23 12.02
N ARG A 50 17.75 -13.32 11.27
CA ARG A 50 17.85 -14.69 11.82
C ARG A 50 19.18 -14.93 12.51
N LYS A 51 20.30 -14.48 11.94
CA LYS A 51 21.63 -14.55 12.59
C LYS A 51 21.69 -13.72 13.87
N GLU A 52 21.02 -12.57 13.88
CA GLU A 52 20.91 -11.66 15.02
C GLU A 52 19.89 -12.14 16.07
N ALA A 53 19.12 -13.19 15.80
CA ALA A 53 17.97 -13.65 16.58
C ALA A 53 16.93 -12.53 16.84
N ASP A 54 16.84 -11.57 15.94
CA ASP A 54 15.91 -10.44 16.02
C ASP A 54 14.55 -10.79 15.37
N ARG A 55 13.68 -11.42 16.17
CA ARG A 55 12.35 -11.82 15.74
C ARG A 55 11.46 -10.64 15.32
N ARG A 56 11.67 -9.45 15.91
CA ARG A 56 10.91 -8.26 15.55
C ARG A 56 11.27 -7.79 14.13
N SER A 57 12.55 -7.69 13.81
CA SER A 57 13.00 -7.36 12.46
C SER A 57 12.59 -8.44 11.46
N GLU A 58 12.68 -9.73 11.82
CA GLU A 58 12.22 -10.83 10.99
C GLU A 58 10.74 -10.68 10.61
N ALA A 59 9.86 -10.42 11.58
CA ALA A 59 8.43 -10.19 11.34
C ALA A 59 8.18 -9.00 10.39
N ARG A 60 8.86 -7.88 10.61
CA ARG A 60 8.73 -6.68 9.76
C ARG A 60 9.21 -6.93 8.34
N ILE A 61 10.28 -7.72 8.16
CA ILE A 61 10.80 -8.08 6.85
C ILE A 61 9.80 -8.98 6.11
N PHE A 62 9.20 -9.98 6.77
CA PHE A 62 8.16 -10.80 6.16
C PHE A 62 6.95 -9.97 5.74
N ILE A 63 6.49 -9.01 6.57
CA ILE A 63 5.42 -8.08 6.21
C ILE A 63 5.80 -7.28 4.96
N ALA A 64 7.02 -6.74 4.90
CA ALA A 64 7.50 -5.99 3.73
C ALA A 64 7.58 -6.86 2.47
N MET A 65 8.05 -8.10 2.58
CA MET A 65 8.07 -9.07 1.48
C MET A 65 6.66 -9.39 0.99
N GLY A 66 5.71 -9.63 1.90
CA GLY A 66 4.29 -9.83 1.58
C GLY A 66 3.68 -8.63 0.83
N GLN A 67 3.97 -7.41 1.27
CA GLN A 67 3.53 -6.20 0.57
C GLN A 67 4.13 -6.08 -0.84
N VAL A 68 5.41 -6.44 -1.04
CA VAL A 68 6.02 -6.47 -2.37
C VAL A 68 5.32 -7.49 -3.26
N ARG A 69 5.01 -8.68 -2.74
CA ARG A 69 4.28 -9.72 -3.49
C ARG A 69 2.86 -9.30 -3.83
N THR A 70 2.14 -8.65 -2.92
CA THR A 70 0.82 -8.04 -3.21
C THR A 70 0.93 -7.05 -4.37
N LYS A 71 1.90 -6.13 -4.32
CA LYS A 71 2.16 -5.16 -5.37
C LYS A 71 2.56 -5.79 -6.70
N SER A 72 3.20 -6.95 -6.70
CA SER A 72 3.61 -7.70 -7.88
C SER A 72 2.54 -8.67 -8.41
N LEU A 73 1.33 -8.61 -7.88
CA LEU A 73 0.20 -9.50 -8.19
C LEU A 73 0.51 -10.99 -7.97
N ASP A 74 1.34 -11.28 -6.97
CA ASP A 74 1.70 -12.63 -6.53
C ASP A 74 0.99 -12.90 -5.18
N TYR A 75 -0.33 -13.01 -5.26
CA TYR A 75 -1.21 -12.98 -4.08
C TYR A 75 -1.07 -14.21 -3.18
N ASP A 76 -0.84 -15.39 -3.75
CA ASP A 76 -0.65 -16.62 -2.97
C ASP A 76 0.62 -16.56 -2.12
N MET A 77 1.73 -16.08 -2.71
CA MET A 77 2.96 -15.87 -1.98
C MET A 77 2.82 -14.75 -0.95
N ALA A 78 2.08 -13.68 -1.28
CA ALA A 78 1.81 -12.60 -0.33
C ALA A 78 1.05 -13.12 0.89
N ASP A 79 -0.01 -13.92 0.68
CA ASP A 79 -0.81 -14.51 1.75
C ASP A 79 0.03 -15.44 2.63
N SER A 80 0.85 -16.31 2.00
CA SER A 80 1.76 -17.21 2.71
C SER A 80 2.73 -16.45 3.60
N LEU A 81 3.37 -15.38 3.09
CA LEU A 81 4.33 -14.56 3.84
C LEU A 81 3.67 -13.81 4.99
N LEU A 82 2.48 -13.24 4.79
CA LEU A 82 1.75 -12.50 5.82
C LEU A 82 1.15 -13.41 6.90
N ASN A 83 0.83 -14.67 6.57
CA ASN A 83 0.32 -15.65 7.52
C ASN A 83 1.44 -16.34 8.30
N TYR A 84 2.66 -16.36 7.77
CA TYR A 84 3.83 -16.86 8.50
C TYR A 84 4.19 -16.01 9.72
N VAL A 85 3.80 -14.74 9.73
CA VAL A 85 4.08 -13.82 10.83
C VAL A 85 3.17 -14.12 12.01
N GLU A 86 3.73 -14.65 13.09
CA GLU A 86 3.03 -14.94 14.34
C GLU A 86 2.66 -13.64 15.08
N ASN A 87 1.47 -13.62 15.68
CA ASN A 87 0.97 -12.44 16.40
C ASN A 87 1.55 -12.29 17.81
N GLU A 88 2.11 -13.36 18.39
CA GLU A 88 2.61 -13.35 19.75
C GLU A 88 3.89 -12.54 19.90
N GLY A 89 3.92 -11.65 20.88
CA GLY A 89 5.10 -10.84 21.22
C GLY A 89 5.39 -9.67 20.28
N MET A 90 4.54 -9.40 19.27
CA MET A 90 4.70 -8.24 18.40
C MET A 90 4.39 -6.93 19.11
N ASP A 91 5.22 -5.92 18.85
CA ASP A 91 4.90 -4.54 19.23
C ASP A 91 3.71 -3.98 18.42
N ARG A 92 3.11 -2.90 18.94
CA ARG A 92 1.94 -2.24 18.34
C ARG A 92 2.12 -1.89 16.87
N SER A 93 3.26 -1.30 16.54
CA SER A 93 3.56 -0.85 15.18
C SER A 93 3.62 -2.05 14.22
N THR A 94 4.28 -3.14 14.60
CA THR A 94 4.38 -4.35 13.79
C THR A 94 3.01 -5.01 13.60
N ARG A 95 2.15 -5.06 14.64
CA ARG A 95 0.77 -5.54 14.52
C ARG A 95 -0.05 -4.67 13.54
N GLY A 96 0.02 -3.34 13.67
CA GLY A 96 -0.64 -2.42 12.75
C GLY A 96 -0.18 -2.59 11.30
N MET A 97 1.13 -2.74 11.08
CA MET A 97 1.71 -3.02 9.77
C MET A 97 1.20 -4.34 9.17
N LEU A 98 1.11 -5.41 9.98
CA LEU A 98 0.64 -6.72 9.53
C LEU A 98 -0.82 -6.66 9.11
N VAL A 99 -1.71 -6.13 9.97
CA VAL A 99 -3.14 -6.06 9.67
C VAL A 99 -3.39 -5.17 8.47
N LYS A 100 -2.73 -4.02 8.37
CA LYS A 100 -2.79 -3.15 7.20
C LYS A 100 -2.35 -3.89 5.92
N ALA A 101 -1.25 -4.66 5.96
CA ALA A 101 -0.78 -5.42 4.80
C ALA A 101 -1.75 -6.53 4.39
N LYS A 102 -2.37 -7.22 5.36
CA LYS A 102 -3.44 -8.21 5.09
C LYS A 102 -4.66 -7.54 4.47
N MET A 103 -5.12 -6.39 4.99
CA MET A 103 -6.22 -5.63 4.37
C MET A 103 -5.90 -5.21 2.93
N ALA A 104 -4.69 -4.69 2.67
CA ALA A 104 -4.26 -4.32 1.32
C ALA A 104 -4.30 -5.51 0.35
N LEU A 105 -3.90 -6.71 0.79
CA LEU A 105 -4.02 -7.94 0.00
C LEU A 105 -5.48 -8.30 -0.27
N ARG A 106 -6.37 -8.22 0.74
CA ARG A 106 -7.80 -8.51 0.58
C ARG A 106 -8.48 -7.48 -0.34
N ASN A 107 -8.15 -6.20 -0.21
CA ASN A 107 -8.63 -5.15 -1.11
C ASN A 107 -8.15 -5.36 -2.56
N ALA A 108 -6.88 -5.75 -2.75
CA ALA A 108 -6.31 -6.02 -4.07
C ALA A 108 -6.93 -7.25 -4.76
N THR A 109 -7.50 -8.18 -3.98
CA THR A 109 -8.20 -9.38 -4.47
C THR A 109 -9.72 -9.25 -4.40
N GLU A 110 -10.24 -8.04 -4.16
CA GLU A 110 -11.67 -7.70 -4.05
C GLU A 110 -12.42 -8.48 -2.96
N LYS A 111 -11.69 -9.03 -1.99
CA LYS A 111 -12.25 -9.71 -0.81
C LYS A 111 -12.59 -8.68 0.28
N TYR A 112 -13.43 -7.73 -0.08
CA TYR A 112 -13.73 -6.57 0.78
C TYR A 112 -14.33 -6.93 2.14
N SER A 113 -15.17 -7.97 2.21
CA SER A 113 -15.73 -8.42 3.49
C SER A 113 -14.68 -8.96 4.45
N GLU A 114 -13.65 -9.67 3.94
CA GLU A 114 -12.52 -10.12 4.76
C GLU A 114 -11.67 -8.94 5.24
N ALA A 115 -11.47 -7.93 4.38
CA ALA A 115 -10.77 -6.70 4.75
C ALA A 115 -11.53 -5.90 5.82
N VAL A 116 -12.85 -5.82 5.73
CA VAL A 116 -13.71 -5.20 6.78
C VAL A 116 -13.56 -5.93 8.10
N THR A 117 -13.59 -7.27 8.10
CA THR A 117 -13.38 -8.06 9.32
C THR A 117 -12.02 -7.76 9.97
N LEU A 118 -10.96 -7.63 9.17
CA LEU A 118 -9.63 -7.26 9.67
C LEU A 118 -9.59 -5.83 10.24
N CYS A 119 -10.28 -4.89 9.60
CA CYS A 119 -10.37 -3.51 10.07
C CYS A 119 -11.12 -3.42 11.42
N GLU A 120 -12.29 -4.04 11.52
CA GLU A 120 -13.14 -3.98 12.71
C GLU A 120 -12.59 -4.82 13.89
N GLY A 121 -11.85 -5.89 13.57
CA GLY A 121 -11.21 -6.74 14.56
C GLY A 121 -9.92 -6.17 15.15
N PHE A 122 -9.40 -5.06 14.63
CA PHE A 122 -8.18 -4.45 15.17
C PHE A 122 -8.50 -3.57 16.38
N ASP A 123 -7.72 -3.76 17.45
CA ASP A 123 -7.90 -3.05 18.71
C ASP A 123 -7.75 -1.53 18.52
N LYS A 124 -8.81 -0.79 18.83
CA LYS A 124 -8.86 0.66 18.67
C LYS A 124 -7.84 1.39 19.54
N ASP A 125 -7.61 0.94 20.76
CA ASP A 125 -6.63 1.56 21.67
C ASP A 125 -5.20 1.37 21.17
N VAL A 126 -4.95 0.31 20.41
CA VAL A 126 -3.70 0.07 19.72
C VAL A 126 -3.60 0.98 18.47
N LEU A 127 -4.68 1.08 17.68
CA LEU A 127 -4.75 1.90 16.48
C LEU A 127 -4.52 3.38 16.79
N ASP A 128 -5.17 3.91 17.82
CA ASP A 128 -5.07 5.32 18.23
C ASP A 128 -3.65 5.71 18.73
N LYS A 129 -2.81 4.72 19.02
CA LYS A 129 -1.40 4.90 19.45
C LYS A 129 -0.38 4.58 18.36
N LEU A 130 -0.79 4.30 17.14
CA LEU A 130 0.11 4.16 15.99
C LEU A 130 0.64 5.54 15.57
N GLU A 131 1.80 5.55 14.91
CA GLU A 131 2.30 6.75 14.25
C GLU A 131 1.32 7.23 13.17
N ASP A 132 1.12 8.54 13.04
CA ASP A 132 0.11 9.16 12.18
C ASP A 132 0.13 8.61 10.75
N GLN A 133 1.30 8.44 10.14
CA GLN A 133 1.41 7.89 8.79
C GLN A 133 0.91 6.44 8.69
N LEU A 134 1.20 5.60 9.68
CA LEU A 134 0.74 4.21 9.71
C LEU A 134 -0.76 4.17 9.98
N GLN A 135 -1.25 5.03 10.88
CA GLN A 135 -2.67 5.16 11.20
C GLN A 135 -3.46 5.61 9.96
N GLY A 136 -3.00 6.65 9.25
CA GLY A 136 -3.62 7.10 8.01
C GLY A 136 -3.64 6.03 6.93
N ALA A 137 -2.54 5.28 6.76
CA ALA A 137 -2.48 4.17 5.82
C ALA A 137 -3.40 3.00 6.23
N PHE A 138 -3.57 2.75 7.52
CA PHE A 138 -4.52 1.76 8.03
C PHE A 138 -5.97 2.16 7.71
N TYR A 139 -6.34 3.41 8.02
CA TYR A 139 -7.68 3.93 7.71
C TYR A 139 -7.96 4.01 6.22
N SER A 140 -6.95 4.24 5.36
CA SER A 140 -7.09 4.17 3.91
C SER A 140 -7.54 2.78 3.45
N GLU A 141 -6.92 1.72 3.96
CA GLU A 141 -7.34 0.34 3.63
C GLU A 141 -8.73 0.02 4.17
N CYS A 142 -9.08 0.48 5.38
CA CYS A 142 -10.43 0.36 5.92
C CYS A 142 -11.48 1.08 5.04
N ALA A 143 -11.18 2.30 4.59
CA ALA A 143 -12.08 3.09 3.76
C ALA A 143 -12.38 2.38 2.44
N ILE A 144 -11.35 1.86 1.77
CA ILE A 144 -11.48 1.09 0.53
C ILE A 144 -12.29 -0.20 0.77
N ALA A 145 -12.02 -0.91 1.87
CA ALA A 145 -12.75 -2.12 2.23
C ALA A 145 -14.25 -1.83 2.45
N TYR A 146 -14.59 -0.78 3.21
CA TYR A 146 -15.98 -0.39 3.44
C TYR A 146 -16.69 0.03 2.14
N ALA A 147 -16.01 0.80 1.27
CA ALA A 147 -16.58 1.21 -0.01
C ALA A 147 -16.85 0.01 -0.92
N GLY A 148 -15.89 -0.92 -1.03
CA GLY A 148 -16.04 -2.16 -1.80
C GLY A 148 -17.11 -3.10 -1.23
N ASN A 149 -17.34 -3.04 0.10
CA ASN A 149 -18.42 -3.77 0.79
C ASN A 149 -19.74 -2.97 0.89
N HIS A 150 -19.90 -1.93 0.05
CA HIS A 150 -21.10 -1.10 -0.08
C HIS A 150 -21.54 -0.35 1.20
N ASN A 151 -20.61 -0.12 2.15
CA ASN A 151 -20.87 0.69 3.33
C ASN A 151 -20.28 2.10 3.18
N SER A 152 -21.01 2.96 2.48
CA SER A 152 -20.57 4.33 2.16
C SER A 152 -20.37 5.20 3.41
N GLU A 153 -21.17 5.00 4.46
CA GLU A 153 -21.07 5.76 5.70
C GLU A 153 -19.75 5.49 6.41
N LYS A 154 -19.42 4.20 6.68
CA LYS A 154 -18.16 3.82 7.30
C LYS A 154 -16.95 4.17 6.42
N ALA A 155 -17.08 4.08 5.09
CA ALA A 155 -16.06 4.51 4.16
C ALA A 155 -15.73 6.00 4.32
N ALA A 156 -16.75 6.87 4.38
CA ALA A 156 -16.57 8.30 4.59
C ALA A 156 -15.99 8.63 5.97
N GLN A 157 -16.41 7.91 7.02
CA GLN A 157 -15.83 8.06 8.37
C GLN A 157 -14.35 7.68 8.37
N ALA A 158 -13.97 6.58 7.74
CA ALA A 158 -12.56 6.15 7.63
C ALA A 158 -11.73 7.15 6.81
N LEU A 159 -12.25 7.69 5.69
CA LEU A 159 -11.58 8.73 4.92
C LEU A 159 -11.30 9.99 5.76
N LYS A 160 -12.26 10.41 6.59
CA LYS A 160 -12.05 11.52 7.53
C LYS A 160 -10.89 11.25 8.50
N MET A 161 -10.71 9.99 8.92
CA MET A 161 -9.57 9.61 9.77
C MET A 161 -8.25 9.61 8.99
N VAL A 162 -8.25 9.27 7.69
CA VAL A 162 -7.06 9.47 6.83
C VAL A 162 -6.63 10.94 6.86
N GLY A 163 -7.56 11.88 6.58
CA GLY A 163 -7.26 13.32 6.59
C GLY A 163 -6.73 13.83 7.94
N LYS A 164 -7.28 13.32 9.06
CA LYS A 164 -6.78 13.67 10.40
C LYS A 164 -5.35 13.21 10.67
N SER A 165 -4.97 12.04 10.12
CA SER A 165 -3.66 11.42 10.39
C SER A 165 -2.58 11.86 9.41
N THR A 166 -2.95 12.31 8.19
CA THR A 166 -1.98 12.59 7.12
C THR A 166 -2.13 13.95 6.45
N ASP A 167 -3.06 14.77 6.87
CA ASP A 167 -3.61 15.92 6.16
C ASP A 167 -4.43 15.53 4.92
N ASP A 168 -5.40 16.35 4.55
CA ASP A 168 -6.31 16.14 3.43
C ASP A 168 -5.76 16.61 2.06
N ASP A 169 -4.52 17.09 2.02
CA ASP A 169 -3.78 17.46 0.80
C ASP A 169 -2.66 16.45 0.45
N THR A 170 -2.76 15.21 0.92
CA THR A 170 -1.74 14.18 0.69
C THR A 170 -2.11 13.22 -0.44
N GLY A 171 -1.09 12.59 -1.03
CA GLY A 171 -1.29 11.59 -2.07
C GLY A 171 -2.13 10.40 -1.60
N ILE A 172 -2.00 10.01 -0.32
CA ILE A 172 -2.80 8.91 0.23
C ILE A 172 -4.26 9.31 0.42
N TYR A 173 -4.53 10.56 0.83
CA TYR A 173 -5.90 11.06 0.96
C TYR A 173 -6.60 11.05 -0.41
N PHE A 174 -6.03 11.71 -1.42
CA PHE A 174 -6.61 11.74 -2.77
C PHE A 174 -6.73 10.37 -3.41
N TRP A 175 -5.75 9.48 -3.21
CA TRP A 175 -5.87 8.10 -3.65
C TRP A 175 -7.08 7.41 -3.03
N THR A 176 -7.22 7.52 -1.70
CA THR A 176 -8.33 6.90 -0.98
C THR A 176 -9.67 7.47 -1.45
N GLU A 177 -9.78 8.80 -1.52
CA GLU A 177 -11.00 9.48 -1.98
C GLU A 177 -11.38 9.06 -3.41
N ALA A 178 -10.38 8.99 -4.33
CA ALA A 178 -10.60 8.54 -5.70
C ALA A 178 -11.11 7.08 -5.76
N ARG A 179 -10.50 6.19 -4.96
CA ARG A 179 -10.94 4.79 -4.90
C ARG A 179 -12.36 4.64 -4.34
N LEU A 180 -12.72 5.44 -3.34
CA LEU A 180 -14.09 5.46 -2.82
C LEU A 180 -15.07 5.91 -3.89
N ALA A 181 -14.79 7.03 -4.55
CA ALA A 181 -15.63 7.56 -5.62
C ALA A 181 -15.83 6.55 -6.76
N ASP A 182 -14.77 5.86 -7.17
CA ASP A 182 -14.79 4.81 -8.20
C ASP A 182 -15.66 3.61 -7.76
N LEU A 183 -15.42 3.04 -6.59
CA LEU A 183 -16.17 1.90 -6.05
C LEU A 183 -17.65 2.23 -5.84
N GLN A 184 -17.97 3.48 -5.51
CA GLN A 184 -19.32 4.01 -5.35
C GLN A 184 -19.93 4.51 -6.67
N LYS A 185 -19.19 4.41 -7.79
CA LYS A 185 -19.60 4.89 -9.12
C LYS A 185 -19.94 6.38 -9.15
N SER A 186 -19.22 7.21 -8.42
CA SER A 186 -19.39 8.65 -8.38
C SER A 186 -18.75 9.32 -9.59
N GLY A 187 -19.43 10.32 -10.17
CA GLY A 187 -19.00 11.03 -11.39
C GLY A 187 -17.71 11.86 -11.22
N ASN A 188 -17.25 12.13 -9.99
CA ASN A 188 -16.04 12.91 -9.74
C ASN A 188 -14.76 12.07 -9.62
N ALA A 189 -14.81 10.74 -9.76
CA ALA A 189 -13.66 9.85 -9.58
C ALA A 189 -12.48 10.21 -10.52
N ASP A 190 -12.73 10.56 -11.78
CA ASP A 190 -11.68 10.96 -12.72
C ASP A 190 -10.87 12.17 -12.23
N SER A 191 -11.54 13.21 -11.76
CA SER A 191 -10.89 14.41 -11.21
C SER A 191 -10.04 14.07 -9.97
N LEU A 192 -10.55 13.21 -9.09
CA LEU A 192 -9.85 12.77 -7.89
C LEU A 192 -8.62 11.91 -8.22
N TYR A 193 -8.72 11.00 -9.19
CA TYR A 193 -7.57 10.26 -9.70
C TYR A 193 -6.51 11.19 -10.30
N SER A 194 -6.92 12.25 -11.03
CA SER A 194 -5.98 13.23 -11.57
C SER A 194 -5.20 13.96 -10.47
N LYS A 195 -5.86 14.35 -9.37
CA LYS A 195 -5.20 14.94 -8.20
C LYS A 195 -4.25 13.94 -7.54
N ALA A 196 -4.69 12.70 -7.34
CA ALA A 196 -3.86 11.64 -6.77
C ALA A 196 -2.60 11.38 -7.63
N GLU A 197 -2.75 11.37 -8.97
CA GLU A 197 -1.64 11.24 -9.92
C GLU A 197 -0.63 12.37 -9.73
N ALA A 198 -1.08 13.62 -9.73
CA ALA A 198 -0.21 14.77 -9.55
C ALA A 198 0.59 14.70 -8.25
N LYS A 199 -0.06 14.37 -7.12
CA LYS A 199 0.62 14.20 -5.81
C LYS A 199 1.59 13.02 -5.78
N SER A 200 1.27 11.93 -6.46
CA SER A 200 2.17 10.76 -6.52
C SER A 200 3.42 11.02 -7.38
N VAL A 201 3.28 11.83 -8.44
CA VAL A 201 4.41 12.29 -9.27
C VAL A 201 5.30 13.25 -8.47
N GLU A 202 4.70 14.26 -7.80
CA GLU A 202 5.41 15.20 -6.94
C GLU A 202 6.22 14.48 -5.85
N ALA A 203 5.64 13.43 -5.25
CA ALA A 203 6.29 12.61 -4.23
C ALA A 203 7.28 11.58 -4.78
N ASN A 204 7.49 11.50 -6.10
CA ASN A 204 8.33 10.51 -6.78
C ASN A 204 7.98 9.06 -6.39
N MET A 205 6.70 8.69 -6.52
CA MET A 205 6.14 7.38 -6.16
C MET A 205 5.71 6.58 -7.40
N PRO A 206 6.65 6.04 -8.20
CA PRO A 206 6.35 5.49 -9.53
C PRO A 206 5.34 4.34 -9.50
N TYR A 207 5.39 3.47 -8.48
CA TYR A 207 4.39 2.40 -8.35
C TYR A 207 2.98 2.95 -8.12
N THR A 208 2.85 3.91 -7.20
CA THR A 208 1.55 4.53 -6.88
C THR A 208 1.00 5.23 -8.11
N THR A 209 1.84 5.99 -8.83
CA THR A 209 1.46 6.66 -10.07
C THR A 209 0.94 5.65 -11.10
N ALA A 210 1.68 4.57 -11.37
CA ALA A 210 1.26 3.55 -12.33
C ALA A 210 -0.06 2.87 -11.91
N ASN A 211 -0.24 2.61 -10.62
CA ASN A 211 -1.48 2.01 -10.11
C ASN A 211 -2.68 2.98 -10.22
N ILE A 212 -2.47 4.29 -10.01
CA ILE A 212 -3.49 5.31 -10.25
C ILE A 212 -3.88 5.35 -11.74
N LEU A 213 -2.91 5.35 -12.65
CA LEU A 213 -3.17 5.31 -14.10
C LEU A 213 -4.02 4.09 -14.49
N TYR A 214 -3.73 2.92 -13.91
CA TYR A 214 -4.52 1.72 -14.14
C TYR A 214 -5.99 1.92 -13.73
N HIS A 215 -6.25 2.31 -12.48
CA HIS A 215 -7.62 2.46 -11.99
C HIS A 215 -8.39 3.59 -12.67
N ARG A 216 -7.72 4.70 -12.99
CA ARG A 216 -8.29 5.79 -13.77
C ARG A 216 -8.67 5.32 -15.18
N GLY A 217 -7.79 4.53 -15.83
CA GLY A 217 -8.08 3.91 -17.13
C GLY A 217 -9.30 2.98 -17.07
N GLU A 218 -9.41 2.14 -16.05
CA GLU A 218 -10.57 1.28 -15.80
C GLU A 218 -11.86 2.10 -15.66
N PHE A 219 -11.82 3.16 -14.84
CA PHE A 219 -12.97 4.04 -14.66
C PHE A 219 -13.44 4.68 -15.97
N LEU A 220 -12.48 5.17 -16.79
CA LEU A 220 -12.80 5.85 -18.05
C LEU A 220 -13.09 4.89 -19.21
N SER A 221 -12.80 3.62 -19.10
CA SER A 221 -12.89 2.65 -20.21
C SER A 221 -14.29 2.61 -20.88
N LYS A 222 -15.35 2.86 -20.11
CA LYS A 222 -16.75 2.85 -20.59
C LYS A 222 -17.23 4.20 -21.13
N SER A 223 -16.64 5.32 -20.70
CA SER A 223 -17.10 6.67 -21.03
C SER A 223 -16.17 7.42 -21.98
N ASN A 224 -14.87 7.14 -21.94
CA ASN A 224 -13.84 7.76 -22.76
C ASN A 224 -12.72 6.78 -23.10
N SER A 225 -12.98 5.88 -24.05
CA SER A 225 -12.03 4.82 -24.44
C SER A 225 -10.70 5.35 -24.98
N SER A 226 -10.69 6.52 -25.64
CA SER A 226 -9.45 7.13 -26.17
C SER A 226 -8.52 7.59 -25.05
N GLU A 227 -9.06 8.23 -24.01
CA GLU A 227 -8.26 8.64 -22.85
C GLU A 227 -7.85 7.42 -22.00
N ALA A 228 -8.75 6.47 -21.80
CA ALA A 228 -8.46 5.21 -21.10
C ALA A 228 -7.26 4.50 -21.74
N LYS A 229 -7.21 4.40 -23.07
CA LYS A 229 -6.08 3.79 -23.79
C LYS A 229 -4.75 4.49 -23.49
N LYS A 230 -4.71 5.83 -23.51
CA LYS A 230 -3.49 6.59 -23.18
C LYS A 230 -3.02 6.30 -21.74
N LEU A 231 -3.97 6.21 -20.80
CA LEU A 231 -3.66 5.88 -19.42
C LEU A 231 -3.11 4.47 -19.28
N PHE A 232 -3.67 3.49 -19.99
CA PHE A 232 -3.17 2.12 -20.01
C PHE A 232 -1.79 2.02 -20.66
N ASP A 233 -1.52 2.73 -21.75
CA ASP A 233 -0.20 2.75 -22.38
C ASP A 233 0.87 3.30 -21.42
N ARG A 234 0.56 4.40 -20.71
CA ARG A 234 1.45 4.98 -19.69
C ARG A 234 1.62 4.01 -18.50
N CYS A 235 0.55 3.38 -18.06
CA CYS A 235 0.53 2.37 -17.00
C CYS A 235 1.46 1.20 -17.35
N LYS A 236 1.32 0.63 -18.55
CA LYS A 236 2.14 -0.47 -19.04
C LYS A 236 3.61 -0.10 -19.02
N THR A 237 3.97 1.01 -19.66
CA THR A 237 5.36 1.48 -19.73
C THR A 237 5.96 1.66 -18.32
N ALA A 238 5.21 2.26 -17.40
CA ALA A 238 5.69 2.45 -16.03
C ALA A 238 5.96 1.14 -15.30
N PHE A 239 5.08 0.14 -15.44
CA PHE A 239 5.30 -1.17 -14.82
C PHE A 239 6.42 -1.98 -15.48
N GLU A 240 6.61 -1.86 -16.80
CA GLU A 240 7.75 -2.47 -17.51
C GLU A 240 9.07 -1.92 -16.98
N LEU A 241 9.19 -0.60 -16.83
CA LEU A 241 10.39 0.06 -16.28
C LEU A 241 10.69 -0.37 -14.83
N MET A 242 9.66 -0.74 -14.07
CA MET A 242 9.82 -1.25 -12.70
C MET A 242 10.11 -2.76 -12.64
N GLY A 243 10.08 -3.49 -13.77
CA GLY A 243 10.25 -4.93 -13.83
C GLY A 243 9.06 -5.71 -13.23
N LEU A 244 7.83 -5.21 -13.42
CA LEU A 244 6.59 -5.79 -12.93
C LEU A 244 5.71 -6.30 -14.10
N PRO A 245 6.08 -7.42 -14.74
CA PRO A 245 5.44 -7.88 -15.99
C PRO A 245 3.97 -8.25 -15.82
N LYS A 246 3.55 -8.81 -14.68
CA LYS A 246 2.13 -9.10 -14.42
C LYS A 246 1.30 -7.81 -14.37
N ASN A 247 1.86 -6.75 -13.76
CA ASN A 247 1.21 -5.44 -13.70
C ASN A 247 1.16 -4.78 -15.09
N ALA A 248 2.24 -4.86 -15.86
CA ALA A 248 2.27 -4.34 -17.23
C ALA A 248 1.21 -5.04 -18.09
N LYS A 249 1.11 -6.37 -18.00
CA LYS A 249 0.11 -7.15 -18.74
C LYS A 249 -1.33 -6.74 -18.42
N ARG A 250 -1.67 -6.44 -17.16
CA ARG A 250 -3.04 -5.98 -16.82
C ARG A 250 -3.42 -4.64 -17.43
N CYS A 251 -2.41 -3.81 -17.84
CA CYS A 251 -2.62 -2.55 -18.55
C CYS A 251 -2.78 -2.72 -20.08
N GLU A 252 -2.73 -3.95 -20.61
CA GLU A 252 -2.98 -4.26 -22.03
C GLU A 252 -4.49 -4.37 -22.27
N LYS A 253 -5.17 -3.24 -22.51
CA LYS A 253 -6.62 -3.18 -22.71
C LYS A 253 -6.99 -2.24 -23.86
#